data_e12e8b1caaf476cae5687efee8735f45
#
_entry.id   e12e8b1caaf476cae5687efee8735f45
#
_cell.length_a   1.000
_cell.length_b   1.000
_cell.length_c   1.000
_cell.angle_alpha   90.00
_cell.angle_beta   90.00
_cell.angle_gamma   90.00
#
_symmetry.space_group_name_H-M   'P 1'
#
loop_
_entity.id
_entity.type
_entity.pdbx_description
1 polymer ?
#
loop_
_entity_poly.entity_id
_entity_poly.type
_entity_poly.pdbx_seq_one_letter_code
_entity_poly.pdbx_strand_id
1 'polypeptide(L)'
;QTCALPICSDCEGAGEMFRITTMDLNDIPKTEDGKIDYTQDFFGKEANLTVSGQLNAEIMALSFRNVYTFGPTFRAENSYTGRHASEFWMIEPEIVFADLEDNMELAEDMIKYVISYVLENAPEEMEFFNSFIDKGLLERLNKIVNSEFIRITYTKAVELLIESGHEFEYPVEWGCDLQTEHERYITEQIYNCPVFVTDYPKDIKAFYMRMNEDGKTVRAMDLLVPGVGEIVGGSQREERED
;
A
#
# COMPACT_ATOMS: atom_id res chain seq x y z
N GLN A 1 -18.77 11.52 -19.41
CA GLN A 1 -17.53 11.00 -18.80
C GLN A 1 -16.78 12.20 -18.23
N THR A 2 -16.84 12.38 -16.93
CA THR A 2 -15.95 13.34 -16.24
C THR A 2 -14.59 12.68 -16.17
N CYS A 3 -13.64 13.13 -16.96
CA CYS A 3 -12.25 12.74 -16.81
C CYS A 3 -11.74 13.44 -15.55
N ALA A 4 -11.76 12.77 -14.42
CA ALA A 4 -11.03 13.23 -13.24
C ALA A 4 -9.54 13.07 -13.57
N LEU A 5 -8.83 14.18 -13.71
CA LEU A 5 -7.38 14.13 -13.83
C LEU A 5 -6.83 13.65 -12.49
N PRO A 6 -5.86 12.72 -12.49
CA PRO A 6 -5.23 12.21 -11.27
C PRO A 6 -4.29 13.26 -10.67
N ILE A 7 -4.86 14.37 -10.19
CA ILE A 7 -4.15 15.52 -9.65
C ILE A 7 -4.54 15.70 -8.21
N CYS A 8 -3.56 15.67 -7.31
CA CYS A 8 -3.76 15.75 -5.88
C CYS A 8 -2.63 16.52 -5.19
N SER A 9 -2.83 16.81 -3.91
CA SER A 9 -1.77 17.09 -2.94
C SER A 9 -1.23 15.79 -2.38
N ASP A 10 -0.20 15.87 -1.55
CA ASP A 10 0.33 14.72 -0.82
C ASP A 10 -0.75 14.03 0.03
N CYS A 11 -0.72 12.71 0.05
CA CYS A 11 -1.46 11.85 0.98
C CYS A 11 -0.62 10.60 1.29
N GLU A 12 -0.92 9.92 2.38
CA GLU A 12 -0.20 8.75 2.88
C GLU A 12 1.24 9.01 3.37
N GLY A 13 1.76 10.24 3.27
CA GLY A 13 3.18 10.52 3.49
C GLY A 13 4.08 9.83 2.46
N ALA A 14 3.57 9.59 1.25
CA ALA A 14 4.23 8.82 0.20
C ALA A 14 5.41 9.57 -0.47
N GLY A 15 5.95 10.60 0.17
CA GLY A 15 7.20 11.22 -0.21
C GLY A 15 7.13 12.09 -1.46
N GLU A 16 7.90 11.75 -2.49
CA GLU A 16 8.11 12.63 -3.62
C GLU A 16 7.00 12.54 -4.68
N MET A 17 6.46 13.70 -5.08
CA MET A 17 5.40 13.82 -6.09
C MET A 17 5.95 14.37 -7.40
N PHE A 18 5.46 13.87 -8.52
CA PHE A 18 5.67 14.48 -9.82
C PHE A 18 4.86 15.76 -9.91
N ARG A 19 5.54 16.90 -10.11
CA ARG A 19 4.90 18.20 -10.32
C ARG A 19 4.39 18.33 -11.75
N ILE A 20 3.21 18.91 -11.90
CA ILE A 20 2.59 19.21 -13.20
C ILE A 20 2.59 20.73 -13.39
N THR A 21 3.08 21.19 -14.53
CA THR A 21 3.03 22.59 -14.91
C THR A 21 2.98 22.72 -16.43
N THR A 22 2.33 23.78 -16.91
CA THR A 22 2.35 24.21 -18.31
C THR A 22 3.25 25.42 -18.54
N MET A 23 3.90 25.92 -17.48
CA MET A 23 4.84 27.04 -17.56
C MET A 23 6.13 26.60 -18.24
N ASP A 24 6.75 27.54 -18.99
CA ASP A 24 8.10 27.32 -19.52
C ASP A 24 9.11 27.32 -18.36
N LEU A 25 9.82 26.21 -18.17
CA LEU A 25 10.82 26.06 -17.11
C LEU A 25 12.03 26.99 -17.28
N ASN A 26 12.25 27.53 -18.49
CA ASN A 26 13.33 28.53 -18.75
C ASN A 26 12.91 29.98 -18.41
N ASP A 27 11.58 30.21 -18.30
CA ASP A 27 11.03 31.57 -18.03
C ASP A 27 9.82 31.42 -17.07
N ILE A 28 10.10 31.00 -15.85
CA ILE A 28 9.07 30.75 -14.83
C ILE A 28 8.62 32.11 -14.23
N PRO A 29 7.31 32.46 -14.33
CA PRO A 29 6.74 33.63 -13.68
C PRO A 29 6.97 33.62 -12.17
N LYS A 30 7.31 34.80 -11.62
CA LYS A 30 7.58 34.96 -10.19
C LYS A 30 6.72 36.06 -9.58
N THR A 31 6.35 35.88 -8.34
CA THR A 31 5.73 36.88 -7.48
C THR A 31 6.74 37.93 -7.04
N GLU A 32 6.28 39.01 -6.44
CA GLU A 32 7.15 40.11 -5.95
C GLU A 32 8.16 39.64 -4.88
N ASP A 33 7.84 38.60 -4.14
CA ASP A 33 8.73 37.96 -3.13
C ASP A 33 9.65 36.89 -3.73
N GLY A 34 9.64 36.73 -5.05
CA GLY A 34 10.55 35.83 -5.79
C GLY A 34 10.13 34.34 -5.85
N LYS A 35 8.97 34.00 -5.34
CA LYS A 35 8.41 32.64 -5.46
C LYS A 35 7.79 32.41 -6.83
N ILE A 36 7.55 31.14 -7.18
CA ILE A 36 6.84 30.80 -8.42
C ILE A 36 5.40 31.32 -8.35
N ASP A 37 4.97 32.05 -9.38
CA ASP A 37 3.61 32.55 -9.49
C ASP A 37 2.70 31.51 -10.20
N TYR A 38 2.20 30.56 -9.43
CA TYR A 38 1.30 29.53 -9.92
C TYR A 38 -0.05 30.06 -10.40
N THR A 39 -0.42 31.32 -10.12
CA THR A 39 -1.67 31.90 -10.66
C THR A 39 -1.65 31.99 -12.18
N GLN A 40 -0.48 31.97 -12.78
CA GLN A 40 -0.28 31.98 -14.23
C GLN A 40 -0.20 30.56 -14.85
N ASP A 41 -0.21 29.53 -14.03
CA ASP A 41 -0.25 28.15 -14.51
C ASP A 41 -1.68 27.70 -14.84
N PHE A 42 -1.81 26.59 -15.57
CA PHE A 42 -3.10 26.04 -16.01
C PHE A 42 -4.11 25.84 -14.88
N PHE A 43 -3.65 25.34 -13.73
CA PHE A 43 -4.52 25.08 -12.56
C PHE A 43 -4.68 26.28 -11.61
N GLY A 44 -3.95 27.36 -11.84
CA GLY A 44 -3.93 28.55 -10.97
C GLY A 44 -3.35 28.30 -9.59
N LYS A 45 -2.74 27.15 -9.36
CA LYS A 45 -2.08 26.73 -8.13
C LYS A 45 -1.08 25.61 -8.41
N GLU A 46 -0.21 25.33 -7.45
CA GLU A 46 0.66 24.17 -7.52
C GLU A 46 -0.16 22.88 -7.67
N ALA A 47 0.23 22.04 -8.62
CA ALA A 47 -0.44 20.79 -8.92
C ALA A 47 0.57 19.65 -9.09
N ASN A 48 0.20 18.46 -8.63
CA ASN A 48 1.02 17.26 -8.70
C ASN A 48 0.20 16.09 -9.22
N LEU A 49 0.87 15.09 -9.78
CA LEU A 49 0.22 13.79 -10.03
C LEU A 49 -0.12 13.14 -8.68
N THR A 50 -1.25 12.45 -8.64
CA THR A 50 -1.72 11.81 -7.41
C THR A 50 -0.81 10.66 -6.98
N VAL A 51 -0.56 10.56 -5.69
CA VAL A 51 0.17 9.43 -5.06
C VAL A 51 -0.79 8.40 -4.47
N SER A 52 -2.08 8.75 -4.29
CA SER A 52 -3.15 7.90 -3.78
C SER A 52 -4.52 8.58 -3.93
N GLY A 53 -5.57 7.79 -4.06
CA GLY A 53 -6.95 8.24 -4.00
C GLY A 53 -7.54 8.31 -2.59
N GLN A 54 -6.78 7.94 -1.55
CA GLN A 54 -7.23 7.72 -0.18
C GLN A 54 -8.06 8.89 0.37
N LEU A 55 -7.49 10.10 0.44
CA LEU A 55 -8.17 11.24 1.07
C LEU A 55 -9.49 11.62 0.40
N ASN A 56 -9.54 11.52 -0.93
CA ASN A 56 -10.79 11.77 -1.67
C ASN A 56 -11.82 10.65 -1.43
N ALA A 57 -11.37 9.41 -1.35
CA ALA A 57 -12.22 8.27 -1.04
C ALA A 57 -12.76 8.34 0.39
N GLU A 58 -11.95 8.72 1.39
CA GLU A 58 -12.41 8.93 2.77
C GLU A 58 -13.54 9.96 2.87
N ILE A 59 -13.41 11.10 2.18
CA ILE A 59 -14.48 12.12 2.13
C ILE A 59 -15.76 11.52 1.54
N MET A 60 -15.66 10.74 0.49
CA MET A 60 -16.81 10.11 -0.15
C MET A 60 -17.40 9.00 0.71
N ALA A 61 -16.58 8.27 1.45
CA ALA A 61 -17.02 7.22 2.38
C ALA A 61 -17.95 7.77 3.47
N LEU A 62 -17.75 9.01 3.94
CA LEU A 62 -18.66 9.67 4.89
C LEU A 62 -20.10 9.80 4.37
N SER A 63 -20.30 9.79 3.06
CA SER A 63 -21.63 9.90 2.44
C SER A 63 -22.13 8.57 1.86
N PHE A 64 -21.25 7.76 1.30
CA PHE A 64 -21.58 6.53 0.57
C PHE A 64 -21.24 5.24 1.34
N ARG A 65 -20.64 5.36 2.50
CA ARG A 65 -20.23 4.30 3.43
C ARG A 65 -19.04 3.48 2.91
N ASN A 66 -19.21 2.70 1.88
CA ASN A 66 -18.17 1.85 1.31
C ASN A 66 -17.87 2.34 -0.10
N VAL A 67 -16.65 2.77 -0.33
CA VAL A 67 -16.18 3.27 -1.62
C VAL A 67 -14.83 2.66 -1.94
N TYR A 68 -14.41 2.76 -3.18
CA TYR A 68 -13.04 2.46 -3.57
C TYR A 68 -12.61 3.36 -4.72
N THR A 69 -11.33 3.61 -4.81
CA THR A 69 -10.70 4.13 -6.03
C THR A 69 -10.04 2.96 -6.78
N PHE A 70 -10.02 3.05 -8.09
CA PHE A 70 -9.23 2.19 -8.96
C PHE A 70 -8.69 3.02 -10.11
N GLY A 71 -7.42 3.35 -10.05
CA GLY A 71 -6.82 4.25 -11.01
C GLY A 71 -5.30 4.33 -10.94
N PRO A 72 -4.70 5.08 -11.87
CA PRO A 72 -3.26 5.28 -11.89
C PRO A 72 -2.82 6.18 -10.74
N THR A 73 -1.71 5.80 -10.14
CA THR A 73 -0.98 6.51 -9.11
C THR A 73 0.46 6.72 -9.54
N PHE A 74 1.06 7.82 -9.06
CA PHE A 74 2.38 8.24 -9.50
C PHE A 74 3.24 8.59 -8.28
N ARG A 75 4.40 7.95 -8.14
CA ARG A 75 5.35 8.21 -7.06
C ARG A 75 6.73 8.45 -7.64
N ALA A 76 7.35 9.58 -7.28
CA ALA A 76 8.67 10.00 -7.76
C ALA A 76 9.81 9.48 -6.88
N GLU A 77 9.57 8.40 -6.16
CA GLU A 77 10.56 7.79 -5.29
C GLU A 77 11.80 7.33 -6.07
N ASN A 78 12.96 7.70 -5.55
CA ASN A 78 14.24 7.29 -6.14
C ASN A 78 14.61 5.87 -5.65
N SER A 79 13.83 4.87 -6.05
CA SER A 79 14.02 3.47 -5.69
C SER A 79 14.17 2.61 -6.95
N TYR A 80 15.30 1.88 -7.04
CA TYR A 80 15.63 1.03 -8.17
C TYR A 80 15.44 -0.46 -7.84
N THR A 81 14.29 -0.82 -7.32
CA THR A 81 13.95 -2.24 -7.09
C THR A 81 13.01 -2.76 -8.17
N GLY A 82 12.95 -4.07 -8.35
CA GLY A 82 12.05 -4.69 -9.32
C GLY A 82 10.55 -4.52 -9.03
N ARG A 83 10.19 -3.92 -7.88
CA ARG A 83 8.80 -3.70 -7.45
C ARG A 83 8.37 -2.22 -7.46
N HIS A 84 9.28 -1.28 -7.70
CA HIS A 84 8.98 0.15 -7.71
C HIS A 84 8.84 0.65 -9.15
N ALA A 85 7.62 0.95 -9.53
CA ALA A 85 7.30 1.64 -10.78
C ALA A 85 6.84 3.07 -10.45
N SER A 86 7.22 4.04 -11.27
CA SER A 86 6.79 5.44 -11.08
C SER A 86 5.32 5.67 -11.42
N GLU A 87 4.69 4.77 -12.15
CA GLU A 87 3.26 4.71 -12.45
C GLU A 87 2.77 3.28 -12.21
N PHE A 88 1.70 3.14 -11.45
CA PHE A 88 1.04 1.86 -11.18
C PHE A 88 -0.44 2.10 -10.84
N TRP A 89 -1.23 1.03 -10.83
CA TRP A 89 -2.64 1.10 -10.48
C TRP A 89 -2.85 0.52 -9.09
N MET A 90 -3.65 1.23 -8.27
CA MET A 90 -4.08 0.74 -6.96
C MET A 90 -5.59 0.55 -6.91
N ILE A 91 -6.02 -0.45 -6.15
CA ILE A 91 -7.38 -0.60 -5.65
C ILE A 91 -7.35 -0.15 -4.21
N GLU A 92 -8.07 0.92 -3.88
CA GLU A 92 -7.99 1.59 -2.57
C GLU A 92 -9.39 1.70 -1.96
N PRO A 93 -9.88 0.66 -1.27
CA PRO A 93 -11.16 0.70 -0.59
C PRO A 93 -11.08 1.52 0.70
N GLU A 94 -12.12 2.35 0.94
CA GLU A 94 -12.35 3.05 2.18
C GLU A 94 -13.73 2.69 2.72
N ILE A 95 -13.77 2.19 3.94
CA ILE A 95 -14.98 1.67 4.59
C ILE A 95 -15.21 2.36 5.93
N VAL A 96 -16.43 2.83 6.18
CA VAL A 96 -16.78 3.43 7.48
C VAL A 96 -17.50 2.42 8.37
N PHE A 97 -17.47 2.66 9.69
CA PHE A 97 -18.02 1.79 10.72
C PHE A 97 -17.35 0.40 10.76
N ALA A 98 -16.09 0.33 10.40
CA ALA A 98 -15.26 -0.85 10.37
C ALA A 98 -14.04 -0.67 11.30
N ASP A 99 -13.61 -1.74 11.90
CA ASP A 99 -12.35 -1.78 12.64
C ASP A 99 -11.23 -2.45 11.82
N LEU A 100 -10.09 -2.69 12.47
CA LEU A 100 -8.94 -3.32 11.81
C LEU A 100 -9.24 -4.76 11.37
N GLU A 101 -10.03 -5.50 12.16
CA GLU A 101 -10.40 -6.88 11.86
C GLU A 101 -11.29 -6.94 10.61
N ASP A 102 -12.31 -6.06 10.53
CA ASP A 102 -13.17 -5.95 9.36
C ASP A 102 -12.35 -5.61 8.09
N ASN A 103 -11.32 -4.76 8.24
CA ASN A 103 -10.46 -4.38 7.12
C ASN A 103 -9.58 -5.56 6.65
N MET A 104 -9.03 -6.35 7.57
CA MET A 104 -8.30 -7.57 7.23
C MET A 104 -9.20 -8.60 6.55
N GLU A 105 -10.43 -8.80 7.02
CA GLU A 105 -11.38 -9.71 6.38
C GLU A 105 -11.71 -9.27 4.95
N LEU A 106 -11.97 -7.98 4.74
CA LEU A 106 -12.19 -7.44 3.40
C LEU A 106 -10.98 -7.66 2.47
N ALA A 107 -9.76 -7.42 2.96
CA ALA A 107 -8.55 -7.61 2.19
C ALA A 107 -8.34 -9.09 1.81
N GLU A 108 -8.54 -10.01 2.76
CA GLU A 108 -8.46 -11.45 2.52
C GLU A 108 -9.49 -11.91 1.47
N ASP A 109 -10.75 -11.52 1.64
CA ASP A 109 -11.85 -11.87 0.72
C ASP A 109 -11.58 -11.30 -0.68
N MET A 110 -11.13 -10.05 -0.78
CA MET A 110 -10.80 -9.41 -2.05
C MET A 110 -9.70 -10.17 -2.80
N ILE A 111 -8.60 -10.50 -2.13
CA ILE A 111 -7.48 -11.21 -2.75
C ILE A 111 -7.88 -12.62 -3.19
N LYS A 112 -8.58 -13.37 -2.34
CA LYS A 112 -9.09 -14.69 -2.68
C LYS A 112 -10.08 -14.64 -3.86
N TYR A 113 -10.98 -13.67 -3.85
CA TYR A 113 -11.94 -13.48 -4.94
C TYR A 113 -11.26 -13.18 -6.26
N VAL A 114 -10.34 -12.21 -6.30
CA VAL A 114 -9.64 -11.80 -7.54
C VAL A 114 -8.81 -12.97 -8.10
N ILE A 115 -8.06 -13.67 -7.26
CA ILE A 115 -7.27 -14.83 -7.70
C ILE A 115 -8.19 -15.93 -8.24
N SER A 116 -9.24 -16.29 -7.51
CA SER A 116 -10.20 -17.31 -7.95
C SER A 116 -10.84 -16.95 -9.28
N TYR A 117 -11.27 -15.68 -9.42
CA TYR A 117 -11.87 -15.19 -10.65
C TYR A 117 -10.92 -15.33 -11.87
N VAL A 118 -9.65 -14.96 -11.71
CA VAL A 118 -8.65 -15.08 -12.77
C VAL A 118 -8.37 -16.54 -13.12
N LEU A 119 -8.23 -17.42 -12.11
CA LEU A 119 -8.02 -18.85 -12.34
C LEU A 119 -9.19 -19.51 -13.10
N GLU A 120 -10.42 -19.08 -12.84
CA GLU A 120 -11.62 -19.60 -13.47
C GLU A 120 -11.87 -19.03 -14.88
N ASN A 121 -11.58 -17.74 -15.10
CA ASN A 121 -12.00 -17.01 -16.30
C ASN A 121 -10.86 -16.78 -17.32
N ALA A 122 -9.60 -17.00 -16.94
CA ALA A 122 -8.44 -16.86 -17.82
C ALA A 122 -7.49 -18.09 -17.73
N PRO A 123 -8.00 -19.34 -17.83
CA PRO A 123 -7.18 -20.53 -17.61
C PRO A 123 -6.06 -20.71 -18.65
N GLU A 124 -6.30 -20.30 -19.89
CA GLU A 124 -5.31 -20.44 -20.97
C GLU A 124 -4.12 -19.48 -20.73
N GLU A 125 -4.39 -18.24 -20.37
CA GLU A 125 -3.37 -17.23 -20.03
C GLU A 125 -2.59 -17.64 -18.78
N MET A 126 -3.28 -18.16 -17.77
CA MET A 126 -2.66 -18.61 -16.52
C MET A 126 -1.76 -19.82 -16.75
N GLU A 127 -2.15 -20.76 -17.61
CA GLU A 127 -1.30 -21.89 -18.02
C GLU A 127 -0.08 -21.40 -18.81
N PHE A 128 -0.25 -20.42 -19.70
CA PHE A 128 0.86 -19.81 -20.42
C PHE A 128 1.87 -19.18 -19.44
N PHE A 129 1.40 -18.38 -18.48
CA PHE A 129 2.27 -17.77 -17.48
C PHE A 129 2.97 -18.82 -16.62
N ASN A 130 2.27 -19.85 -16.18
CA ASN A 130 2.83 -20.94 -15.39
C ASN A 130 3.91 -21.72 -16.15
N SER A 131 3.73 -21.94 -17.46
CA SER A 131 4.65 -22.74 -18.26
C SER A 131 5.89 -21.97 -18.71
N PHE A 132 5.74 -20.67 -19.04
CA PHE A 132 6.78 -19.91 -19.74
C PHE A 132 7.39 -18.78 -18.93
N ILE A 133 6.69 -18.25 -17.92
CA ILE A 133 7.13 -17.06 -17.19
C ILE A 133 7.50 -17.40 -15.74
N ASP A 134 6.60 -18.07 -15.00
CA ASP A 134 6.77 -18.36 -13.58
C ASP A 134 6.29 -19.78 -13.24
N LYS A 135 7.21 -20.73 -13.31
CA LYS A 135 6.94 -22.13 -12.98
C LYS A 135 6.50 -22.27 -11.52
N GLY A 136 5.33 -22.88 -11.31
CA GLY A 136 4.73 -23.03 -9.99
C GLY A 136 3.73 -21.92 -9.62
N LEU A 137 3.47 -21.00 -10.55
CA LEU A 137 2.49 -19.93 -10.35
C LEU A 137 1.11 -20.47 -9.95
N LEU A 138 0.57 -21.44 -10.68
CA LEU A 138 -0.74 -22.02 -10.41
C LEU A 138 -0.81 -22.71 -9.05
N GLU A 139 0.24 -23.42 -8.65
CA GLU A 139 0.32 -24.05 -7.34
C GLU A 139 0.29 -22.99 -6.22
N ARG A 140 1.09 -21.93 -6.37
CA ARG A 140 1.15 -20.83 -5.40
C ARG A 140 -0.17 -20.10 -5.28
N LEU A 141 -0.84 -19.75 -6.39
CA LEU A 141 -2.12 -19.06 -6.39
C LEU A 141 -3.22 -19.92 -5.77
N ASN A 142 -3.29 -21.23 -6.13
CA ASN A 142 -4.24 -22.15 -5.52
C ASN A 142 -3.99 -22.32 -4.02
N LYS A 143 -2.72 -22.32 -3.59
CA LYS A 143 -2.39 -22.37 -2.17
C LYS A 143 -2.86 -21.12 -1.43
N ILE A 144 -2.68 -19.92 -1.98
CA ILE A 144 -3.18 -18.67 -1.39
C ILE A 144 -4.68 -18.72 -1.21
N VAL A 145 -5.44 -19.08 -2.26
CA VAL A 145 -6.92 -19.12 -2.22
C VAL A 145 -7.44 -20.10 -1.15
N ASN A 146 -6.76 -21.25 -0.98
CA ASN A 146 -7.21 -22.30 -0.08
C ASN A 146 -6.60 -22.23 1.33
N SER A 147 -5.70 -21.30 1.60
CA SER A 147 -5.12 -21.13 2.94
C SER A 147 -5.94 -20.19 3.80
N GLU A 148 -5.85 -20.38 5.11
CA GLU A 148 -6.21 -19.36 6.10
C GLU A 148 -5.05 -18.35 6.19
N PHE A 149 -5.36 -17.05 6.22
CA PHE A 149 -4.35 -16.02 6.37
C PHE A 149 -4.04 -15.85 7.86
N ILE A 150 -2.76 -15.98 8.19
CA ILE A 150 -2.30 -15.85 9.59
C ILE A 150 -2.28 -14.38 9.98
N ARG A 151 -2.58 -14.08 11.24
CA ARG A 151 -2.53 -12.73 11.82
C ARG A 151 -1.54 -12.70 12.96
N ILE A 152 -0.53 -11.85 12.87
CA ILE A 152 0.49 -11.64 13.91
C ILE A 152 0.75 -10.15 14.12
N THR A 153 1.20 -9.77 15.32
CA THR A 153 1.65 -8.41 15.55
C THR A 153 3.07 -8.19 14.99
N TYR A 154 3.41 -6.95 14.68
CA TYR A 154 4.77 -6.56 14.29
C TYR A 154 5.81 -6.98 15.35
N THR A 155 5.49 -6.81 16.62
CA THR A 155 6.37 -7.26 17.71
C THR A 155 6.67 -8.75 17.61
N LYS A 156 5.60 -9.56 17.34
CA LYS A 156 5.79 -11.02 17.18
C LYS A 156 6.57 -11.36 15.92
N ALA A 157 6.37 -10.63 14.82
CA ALA A 157 7.13 -10.81 13.60
C ALA A 157 8.64 -10.57 13.84
N VAL A 158 8.99 -9.46 14.50
CA VAL A 158 10.38 -9.12 14.85
C VAL A 158 11.00 -10.19 15.78
N GLU A 159 10.26 -10.64 16.82
CA GLU A 159 10.71 -11.74 17.69
C GLU A 159 11.07 -12.99 16.90
N LEU A 160 10.17 -13.43 16.01
CA LEU A 160 10.37 -14.63 15.19
C LEU A 160 11.57 -14.51 14.25
N LEU A 161 11.76 -13.34 13.64
CA LEU A 161 12.91 -13.09 12.77
C LEU A 161 14.24 -13.15 13.57
N ILE A 162 14.30 -12.55 14.76
CA ILE A 162 15.47 -12.61 15.64
C ILE A 162 15.72 -14.04 16.14
N GLU A 163 14.68 -14.74 16.61
CA GLU A 163 14.76 -16.11 17.11
C GLU A 163 15.20 -17.11 16.04
N SER A 164 14.94 -16.81 14.76
CA SER A 164 15.35 -17.68 13.63
C SER A 164 16.86 -17.86 13.52
N GLY A 165 17.63 -16.89 13.99
CA GLY A 165 19.09 -16.88 13.85
C GLY A 165 19.57 -16.72 12.40
N HIS A 166 18.67 -16.39 11.46
CA HIS A 166 19.02 -16.14 10.07
C HIS A 166 19.77 -14.81 9.94
N GLU A 167 20.84 -14.80 9.14
CA GLU A 167 21.59 -13.57 8.85
C GLU A 167 20.90 -12.85 7.69
N PHE A 168 20.23 -11.72 7.97
CA PHE A 168 19.63 -10.85 6.99
C PHE A 168 20.62 -9.80 6.50
N GLU A 169 20.42 -9.30 5.29
CA GLU A 169 21.19 -8.18 4.74
C GLU A 169 20.94 -6.90 5.56
N TYR A 170 19.67 -6.69 5.97
CA TYR A 170 19.26 -5.59 6.83
C TYR A 170 19.00 -6.09 8.25
N PRO A 171 19.68 -5.53 9.27
CA PRO A 171 19.51 -5.96 10.66
C PRO A 171 18.06 -5.79 11.14
N VAL A 172 17.56 -6.79 11.87
CA VAL A 172 16.23 -6.77 12.47
C VAL A 172 16.29 -6.28 13.90
N GLU A 173 15.60 -5.19 14.19
CA GLU A 173 15.37 -4.69 15.53
C GLU A 173 13.96 -4.11 15.65
N TRP A 174 13.44 -4.02 16.88
CA TRP A 174 12.12 -3.45 17.07
C TRP A 174 12.11 -1.95 16.73
N GLY A 175 11.21 -1.54 15.84
CA GLY A 175 11.13 -0.18 15.32
C GLY A 175 11.74 -0.01 13.92
N CYS A 176 12.40 -1.03 13.37
CA CYS A 176 12.88 -0.99 11.98
C CYS A 176 11.72 -1.19 10.99
N ASP A 177 11.90 -0.65 9.80
CA ASP A 177 11.01 -0.94 8.68
C ASP A 177 11.34 -2.33 8.12
N LEU A 178 10.32 -3.20 8.02
CA LEU A 178 10.52 -4.56 7.50
C LEU A 178 10.85 -4.50 6.01
N GLN A 179 11.98 -5.10 5.65
CA GLN A 179 12.40 -5.18 4.25
C GLN A 179 11.82 -6.44 3.59
N THR A 180 11.79 -6.46 2.27
CA THR A 180 11.27 -7.59 1.47
C THR A 180 11.83 -8.95 1.92
N GLU A 181 13.09 -9.02 2.31
CA GLU A 181 13.69 -10.28 2.78
C GLU A 181 13.04 -10.76 4.09
N HIS A 182 12.72 -9.83 5.01
CA HIS A 182 12.03 -10.13 6.26
C HIS A 182 10.60 -10.63 6.00
N GLU A 183 9.84 -9.92 5.14
CA GLU A 183 8.47 -10.25 4.75
C GLU A 183 8.39 -11.64 4.09
N ARG A 184 9.30 -11.92 3.18
CA ARG A 184 9.40 -13.22 2.51
C ARG A 184 9.82 -14.32 3.47
N TYR A 185 10.73 -14.05 4.39
CA TYR A 185 11.11 -15.04 5.40
C TYR A 185 9.93 -15.43 6.29
N ILE A 186 9.13 -14.46 6.73
CA ILE A 186 7.90 -14.69 7.51
C ILE A 186 6.93 -15.58 6.73
N THR A 187 6.67 -15.23 5.47
CA THR A 187 5.64 -15.89 4.66
C THR A 187 6.09 -17.21 4.04
N GLU A 188 7.38 -17.37 3.73
CA GLU A 188 7.91 -18.55 3.03
C GLU A 188 8.56 -19.57 3.97
N GLN A 189 9.26 -19.12 5.03
CA GLN A 189 10.02 -20.00 5.91
C GLN A 189 9.29 -20.30 7.23
N ILE A 190 8.62 -19.30 7.81
CA ILE A 190 7.96 -19.47 9.12
C ILE A 190 6.55 -20.06 8.94
N TYR A 191 5.69 -19.40 8.17
CA TYR A 191 4.27 -19.76 8.07
C TYR A 191 3.89 -20.52 6.79
N ASN A 192 4.63 -20.30 5.71
CA ASN A 192 4.38 -20.87 4.39
C ASN A 192 2.95 -20.59 3.86
N CYS A 193 2.41 -19.41 4.17
CA CYS A 193 1.11 -18.90 3.76
C CYS A 193 1.08 -17.38 3.84
N PRO A 194 0.00 -16.69 3.36
CA PRO A 194 -0.17 -15.26 3.57
C PRO A 194 -0.28 -14.90 5.05
N VAL A 195 0.29 -13.74 5.42
CA VAL A 195 0.35 -13.28 6.81
C VAL A 195 -0.02 -11.81 6.88
N PHE A 196 -0.99 -11.47 7.72
CA PHE A 196 -1.19 -10.10 8.17
C PHE A 196 -0.24 -9.80 9.31
N VAL A 197 0.52 -8.71 9.17
CA VAL A 197 1.30 -8.13 10.25
C VAL A 197 0.59 -6.86 10.72
N THR A 198 0.30 -6.75 12.01
CA THR A 198 -0.48 -5.65 12.61
C THR A 198 0.28 -4.93 13.70
N ASP A 199 -0.27 -3.83 14.18
CA ASP A 199 0.22 -3.10 15.36
C ASP A 199 1.68 -2.66 15.22
N TYR A 200 1.94 -1.94 14.13
CA TYR A 200 3.26 -1.39 13.83
C TYR A 200 3.65 -0.25 14.78
N PRO A 201 4.96 -0.03 15.01
CA PRO A 201 5.43 1.15 15.72
C PRO A 201 4.92 2.44 15.08
N LYS A 202 4.42 3.38 15.89
CA LYS A 202 3.88 4.65 15.42
C LYS A 202 4.86 5.51 14.64
N ASP A 203 6.16 5.37 14.96
CA ASP A 203 7.21 6.23 14.41
C ASP A 203 7.56 5.88 12.95
N ILE A 204 7.12 4.72 12.45
CA ILE A 204 7.33 4.26 11.07
C ILE A 204 6.03 4.18 10.25
N LYS A 205 4.91 4.67 10.78
CA LYS A 205 3.61 4.67 10.10
C LYS A 205 3.00 6.08 10.08
N ALA A 206 2.00 6.30 9.24
CA ALA A 206 1.39 7.61 9.05
C ALA A 206 0.59 8.07 10.27
N PHE A 207 0.55 9.38 10.49
CA PHE A 207 -0.03 10.03 11.67
C PHE A 207 -1.54 9.80 11.86
N TYR A 208 -2.28 9.51 10.80
CA TYR A 208 -3.74 9.32 10.82
C TYR A 208 -4.18 7.94 11.30
N MET A 209 -3.24 7.04 11.53
CA MET A 209 -3.55 5.69 12.00
C MET A 209 -3.87 5.70 13.49
N ARG A 210 -4.92 4.97 13.88
CA ARG A 210 -5.38 4.91 15.26
C ARG A 210 -4.30 4.37 16.20
N MET A 211 -3.99 5.15 17.23
CA MET A 211 -3.06 4.74 18.28
C MET A 211 -3.66 3.63 19.15
N ASN A 212 -2.86 2.59 19.42
CA ASN A 212 -3.21 1.58 20.41
C ASN A 212 -3.07 2.13 21.85
N GLU A 213 -3.67 1.42 22.81
CA GLU A 213 -3.65 1.82 24.23
C GLU A 213 -2.24 1.82 24.84
N ASP A 214 -1.29 1.12 24.24
CA ASP A 214 0.11 1.07 24.67
C ASP A 214 0.88 2.38 24.41
N GLY A 215 0.31 3.30 23.61
CA GLY A 215 0.91 4.57 23.22
C GLY A 215 2.16 4.45 22.35
N LYS A 216 2.50 3.27 21.86
CA LYS A 216 3.70 2.96 21.07
C LYS A 216 3.40 2.44 19.68
N THR A 217 2.29 1.73 19.53
CA THR A 217 1.89 1.10 18.27
C THR A 217 0.59 1.71 17.73
N VAL A 218 0.35 1.50 16.44
CA VAL A 218 -0.85 1.96 15.73
C VAL A 218 -1.56 0.79 15.07
N ARG A 219 -2.87 0.90 14.88
CA ARG A 219 -3.71 -0.09 14.19
C ARG A 219 -3.49 -0.07 12.69
N ALA A 220 -2.25 -0.33 12.29
CA ALA A 220 -1.86 -0.61 10.92
C ALA A 220 -1.92 -2.10 10.64
N MET A 221 -2.05 -2.46 9.37
CA MET A 221 -1.88 -3.82 8.86
C MET A 221 -1.15 -3.80 7.53
N ASP A 222 -0.28 -4.77 7.31
CA ASP A 222 0.26 -5.08 6.00
C ASP A 222 -0.02 -6.56 5.71
N LEU A 223 -0.54 -6.87 4.50
CA LEU A 223 -0.73 -8.23 4.04
C LEU A 223 0.49 -8.67 3.23
N LEU A 224 1.19 -9.63 3.74
CA LEU A 224 2.37 -10.23 3.12
C LEU A 224 2.00 -11.55 2.44
N VAL A 225 2.50 -11.77 1.22
CA VAL A 225 2.26 -13.03 0.50
C VAL A 225 3.57 -13.69 0.06
N PRO A 226 3.64 -15.03 0.02
CA PRO A 226 4.81 -15.75 -0.43
C PRO A 226 5.21 -15.37 -1.87
N GLY A 227 6.50 -15.17 -2.11
CA GLY A 227 7.06 -14.83 -3.41
C GLY A 227 7.01 -13.35 -3.78
N VAL A 228 6.22 -12.55 -3.08
CA VAL A 228 6.06 -11.11 -3.36
C VAL A 228 6.47 -10.23 -2.17
N GLY A 229 6.00 -10.51 -0.97
CA GLY A 229 6.05 -9.65 0.20
C GLY A 229 4.74 -8.87 0.35
N GLU A 230 4.78 -7.62 0.79
CA GLU A 230 3.60 -6.77 0.98
C GLU A 230 2.84 -6.54 -0.33
N ILE A 231 1.51 -6.77 -0.29
CA ILE A 231 0.58 -6.50 -1.40
C ILE A 231 -0.59 -5.59 -1.00
N VAL A 232 -0.88 -5.48 0.30
CA VAL A 232 -1.90 -4.56 0.83
C VAL A 232 -1.36 -3.92 2.09
N GLY A 233 -1.39 -2.59 2.14
CA GLY A 233 -1.21 -1.81 3.35
C GLY A 233 -2.51 -1.15 3.76
N GLY A 234 -2.82 -1.11 5.04
CA GLY A 234 -4.06 -0.51 5.53
C GLY A 234 -4.00 -0.12 7.00
N SER A 235 -5.04 0.52 7.47
CA SER A 235 -5.16 0.86 8.89
C SER A 235 -6.59 1.20 9.29
N GLN A 236 -6.86 1.09 10.58
CA GLN A 236 -7.98 1.79 11.19
C GLN A 236 -7.56 3.25 11.41
N ARG A 237 -8.42 4.20 11.02
CA ARG A 237 -8.15 5.63 11.18
C ARG A 237 -8.38 6.09 12.62
N GLU A 238 -7.63 7.13 13.02
CA GLU A 238 -7.86 7.78 14.31
C GLU A 238 -9.20 8.54 14.27
N GLU A 239 -9.99 8.41 15.32
CA GLU A 239 -11.31 9.00 15.42
C GLU A 239 -11.43 9.96 16.63
N ARG A 240 -10.40 10.08 17.46
CA ARG A 240 -10.35 10.99 18.60
C ARG A 240 -9.95 12.38 18.14
N GLU A 241 -10.57 13.39 18.73
CA GLU A 241 -10.36 14.81 18.36
C GLU A 241 -9.18 15.47 19.11
N ASP A 242 -8.60 14.83 20.13
CA ASP A 242 -7.58 15.35 21.06
C ASP A 242 -6.14 14.95 20.72
#